data_b70840bd4bb306261302f48318765733
#
_entry.id   b70840bd4bb306261302f48318765733
#
_cell.length_a   1.000
_cell.length_b   1.000
_cell.length_c   1.000
_cell.angle_alpha   90.00
_cell.angle_beta   90.00
_cell.angle_gamma   90.00
#
_symmetry.space_group_name_H-M   'P 1'
#
loop_
_entity.id
_entity.type
_entity.pdbx_description
1 polymer ?
#
loop_
_entity_poly.entity_id
_entity_poly.type
_entity_poly.pdbx_seq_one_letter_code
_entity_poly.pdbx_strand_id
1 'polypeptide(L)'
;LICAAQVGGTTIDQMTARARDIRRRDLFRVDRMGMLLERTHTPSIYLAEPLREVCESVVPDKRFDEIDATLLVNTVDLQRGAQVVWGLTGLRHVSILDSVYASCALPGFFPPGVVDGRLCVDGGVVDNLPVAVASQGVDAVIAVDTGSSALATDNDIATQGFPGIYMRAATTMMHALQLGPLERWWGPPMILIRPSVSHIGWFSFSHTDELIDAGYRAAVDALGHLDRCLEASSGIFPRRATRISVDREKCIGCTLCVSLAPWVMAMDEGGKATVKTPVVQWSPADGDFVHHCPTYAISAEAVEPGETENQPEAMDIVPGVS
;
A
#
# COMPACT_ATOMS: atom_id res chain seq x y z
N LEU A 1 -4.96 -0.31 12.43
CA LEU A 1 -4.36 -0.50 13.75
C LEU A 1 -3.72 0.79 14.30
N ILE A 2 -2.72 1.39 13.61
CA ILE A 2 -1.96 2.57 14.11
C ILE A 2 -2.89 3.77 14.35
N CYS A 3 -3.76 4.12 13.39
CA CYS A 3 -4.71 5.23 13.56
C CYS A 3 -5.68 4.98 14.73
N ALA A 4 -6.17 3.75 14.91
CA ALA A 4 -7.04 3.38 16.02
C ALA A 4 -6.33 3.48 17.38
N ALA A 5 -5.06 3.06 17.45
CA ALA A 5 -4.23 3.21 18.63
C ALA A 5 -4.03 4.69 19.01
N GLN A 6 -3.74 5.55 18.03
CA GLN A 6 -3.55 6.98 18.25
C GLN A 6 -4.84 7.67 18.73
N VAL A 7 -5.98 7.35 18.12
CA VAL A 7 -7.30 7.85 18.57
C VAL A 7 -7.62 7.35 19.99
N GLY A 8 -7.15 6.16 20.35
CA GLY A 8 -7.23 5.61 21.71
C GLY A 8 -6.34 6.29 22.74
N GLY A 9 -5.46 7.20 22.32
CA GLY A 9 -4.53 7.91 23.17
C GLY A 9 -3.17 7.20 23.36
N THR A 10 -2.91 6.12 22.61
CA THR A 10 -1.60 5.46 22.61
C THR A 10 -0.57 6.36 21.91
N THR A 11 0.51 6.69 22.61
CA THR A 11 1.56 7.59 22.08
C THR A 11 2.43 6.86 21.04
N ILE A 12 3.12 7.65 20.19
CA ILE A 12 4.07 7.11 19.21
C ILE A 12 5.17 6.28 19.89
N ASP A 13 5.69 6.74 21.04
CA ASP A 13 6.71 6.01 21.80
C ASP A 13 6.20 4.67 22.31
N GLN A 14 4.95 4.62 22.80
CA GLN A 14 4.31 3.38 23.24
C GLN A 14 4.10 2.41 22.06
N MET A 15 3.62 2.91 20.90
CA MET A 15 3.47 2.10 19.69
C MET A 15 4.83 1.58 19.20
N THR A 16 5.86 2.42 19.22
CA THR A 16 7.23 2.06 18.85
C THR A 16 7.80 0.99 19.78
N ALA A 17 7.67 1.16 21.10
CA ALA A 17 8.08 0.16 22.07
C ALA A 17 7.35 -1.17 21.85
N ARG A 18 6.03 -1.11 21.64
CA ARG A 18 5.23 -2.31 21.37
C ARG A 18 5.66 -3.02 20.08
N ALA A 19 5.91 -2.27 18.99
CA ALA A 19 6.38 -2.83 17.73
C ALA A 19 7.74 -3.55 17.87
N ARG A 20 8.64 -3.01 18.70
CA ARG A 20 9.94 -3.64 19.03
C ARG A 20 9.82 -4.94 19.83
N ASP A 21 8.79 -5.04 20.66
CA ASP A 21 8.57 -6.21 21.50
C ASP A 21 7.89 -7.37 20.79
N ILE A 22 7.07 -7.10 19.76
CA ILE A 22 6.35 -8.13 19.00
C ILE A 22 7.34 -9.04 18.27
N ARG A 23 7.16 -10.35 18.43
CA ARG A 23 7.90 -11.39 17.71
C ARG A 23 6.94 -12.21 16.85
N ARG A 24 7.46 -12.82 15.80
CA ARG A 24 6.68 -13.70 14.91
C ARG A 24 5.84 -14.74 15.68
N ARG A 25 6.40 -15.36 16.71
CA ARG A 25 5.71 -16.35 17.54
C ARG A 25 4.53 -15.81 18.34
N ASP A 26 4.48 -14.51 18.56
CA ASP A 26 3.43 -13.85 19.34
C ASP A 26 2.17 -13.64 18.48
N LEU A 27 2.29 -13.63 17.16
CA LEU A 27 1.20 -13.47 16.20
C LEU A 27 0.84 -14.79 15.50
N PHE A 28 1.85 -15.57 15.10
CA PHE A 28 1.67 -16.70 14.18
C PHE A 28 1.72 -18.03 14.93
N ARG A 29 0.69 -18.31 15.72
CA ARG A 29 0.48 -19.60 16.39
C ARG A 29 -0.40 -20.49 15.51
N VAL A 30 0.16 -21.60 15.03
CA VAL A 30 -0.54 -22.53 14.14
C VAL A 30 -1.63 -23.27 14.90
N ASP A 31 -2.82 -23.31 14.33
CA ASP A 31 -3.94 -24.12 14.82
C ASP A 31 -3.73 -25.61 14.47
N ARG A 32 -2.85 -26.25 15.23
CA ARG A 32 -2.54 -27.68 15.03
C ARG A 32 -3.73 -28.59 15.29
N MET A 33 -4.61 -28.21 16.22
CA MET A 33 -5.75 -29.03 16.60
C MET A 33 -6.87 -28.93 15.55
N GLY A 34 -7.17 -27.73 15.08
CA GLY A 34 -8.11 -27.52 13.97
C GLY A 34 -7.64 -28.20 12.70
N MET A 35 -6.36 -28.04 12.33
CA MET A 35 -5.79 -28.71 11.17
C MET A 35 -5.82 -30.25 11.26
N LEU A 36 -5.71 -30.83 12.46
CA LEU A 36 -5.80 -32.27 12.67
C LEU A 36 -7.25 -32.78 12.59
N LEU A 37 -8.20 -32.06 13.18
CA LEU A 37 -9.60 -32.46 13.29
C LEU A 37 -10.43 -32.10 12.07
N GLU A 38 -10.26 -30.88 11.55
CA GLU A 38 -11.10 -30.31 10.48
C GLU A 38 -10.41 -30.36 9.09
N ARG A 39 -9.11 -30.64 9.07
CA ARG A 39 -8.30 -30.72 7.82
C ARG A 39 -8.49 -29.49 6.93
N THR A 40 -9.17 -29.64 5.79
CA THR A 40 -9.40 -28.56 4.81
C THR A 40 -10.56 -27.62 5.17
N HIS A 41 -11.28 -27.87 6.26
CA HIS A 41 -12.41 -27.04 6.72
C HIS A 41 -11.97 -26.00 7.77
N THR A 42 -10.72 -26.01 8.23
CA THR A 42 -10.21 -24.94 9.09
C THR A 42 -10.28 -23.59 8.36
N PRO A 43 -10.81 -22.53 8.99
CA PRO A 43 -10.95 -21.22 8.33
C PRO A 43 -9.61 -20.51 8.08
N SER A 44 -8.52 -20.97 8.75
CA SER A 44 -7.22 -20.29 8.72
C SER A 44 -6.08 -21.19 9.17
N ILE A 45 -4.85 -20.77 8.88
CA ILE A 45 -3.61 -21.43 9.31
C ILE A 45 -3.29 -21.10 10.77
N TYR A 46 -3.55 -19.85 11.20
CA TYR A 46 -3.21 -19.35 12.52
C TYR A 46 -4.44 -19.10 13.38
N LEU A 47 -4.25 -19.14 14.71
CA LEU A 47 -5.28 -18.83 15.69
C LEU A 47 -5.63 -17.31 15.67
N ALA A 48 -6.87 -16.98 16.04
CA ALA A 48 -7.35 -15.60 16.12
C ALA A 48 -6.77 -14.85 17.32
N GLU A 49 -6.69 -15.54 18.48
CA GLU A 49 -6.38 -14.95 19.78
C GLU A 49 -5.09 -14.15 19.79
N PRO A 50 -3.95 -14.64 19.21
CA PRO A 50 -2.69 -13.90 19.25
C PRO A 50 -2.78 -12.54 18.53
N LEU A 51 -3.42 -12.48 17.37
CA LEU A 51 -3.63 -11.24 16.63
C LEU A 51 -4.57 -10.31 17.41
N ARG A 52 -5.65 -10.87 17.99
CA ARG A 52 -6.61 -10.12 18.78
C ARG A 52 -5.96 -9.51 20.03
N GLU A 53 -5.15 -10.26 20.77
CA GLU A 53 -4.38 -9.78 21.93
C GLU A 53 -3.48 -8.59 21.57
N VAL A 54 -2.82 -8.61 20.40
CA VAL A 54 -2.04 -7.48 19.91
C VAL A 54 -2.94 -6.27 19.63
N CYS A 55 -4.07 -6.46 18.98
CA CYS A 55 -5.05 -5.37 18.76
C CYS A 55 -5.54 -4.80 20.10
N GLU A 56 -5.96 -5.62 21.03
CA GLU A 56 -6.44 -5.23 22.37
C GLU A 56 -5.39 -4.43 23.17
N SER A 57 -4.12 -4.73 22.96
CA SER A 57 -3.03 -4.05 23.67
C SER A 57 -2.85 -2.58 23.29
N VAL A 58 -3.41 -2.12 22.16
CA VAL A 58 -3.19 -0.77 21.62
C VAL A 58 -4.47 -0.07 21.15
N VAL A 59 -5.55 -0.80 20.87
CA VAL A 59 -6.81 -0.24 20.39
C VAL A 59 -7.75 -0.01 21.57
N PRO A 60 -8.48 1.12 21.65
CA PRO A 60 -9.41 1.38 22.72
C PRO A 60 -10.62 0.41 22.67
N ASP A 61 -11.07 -0.05 23.82
CA ASP A 61 -12.34 -0.78 23.97
C ASP A 61 -13.51 0.21 23.92
N LYS A 62 -13.79 0.72 22.72
CA LYS A 62 -14.83 1.71 22.41
C LYS A 62 -15.49 1.40 21.08
N ARG A 63 -16.66 1.99 20.88
CA ARG A 63 -17.32 2.06 19.57
C ARG A 63 -16.93 3.35 18.86
N PHE A 64 -17.14 3.41 17.53
CA PHE A 64 -16.85 4.62 16.76
C PHE A 64 -17.74 5.82 17.15
N ASP A 65 -18.95 5.60 17.68
CA ASP A 65 -19.82 6.67 18.16
C ASP A 65 -19.43 7.22 19.55
N GLU A 66 -18.47 6.61 20.22
CA GLU A 66 -17.93 7.02 21.52
C GLU A 66 -16.62 7.80 21.42
N ILE A 67 -16.17 8.09 20.20
CA ILE A 67 -14.96 8.88 19.94
C ILE A 67 -15.30 10.13 19.15
N ASP A 68 -14.65 11.26 19.48
CA ASP A 68 -14.85 12.55 18.81
C ASP A 68 -14.09 12.61 17.47
N ALA A 69 -12.95 11.91 17.36
CA ALA A 69 -12.15 11.89 16.15
C ALA A 69 -12.84 11.05 15.04
N THR A 70 -12.66 11.46 13.80
CA THR A 70 -13.04 10.64 12.65
C THR A 70 -12.02 9.53 12.45
N LEU A 71 -12.45 8.30 12.68
CA LEU A 71 -11.67 7.09 12.41
C LEU A 71 -12.47 6.24 11.42
N LEU A 72 -11.81 5.78 10.37
CA LEU A 72 -12.38 4.85 9.39
C LEU A 72 -11.54 3.58 9.34
N VAL A 73 -12.20 2.43 9.31
CA VAL A 73 -11.54 1.12 9.24
C VAL A 73 -12.12 0.34 8.05
N ASN A 74 -11.26 -0.03 7.12
CA ASN A 74 -11.61 -0.73 5.90
C ASN A 74 -11.60 -2.25 6.10
N THR A 75 -12.66 -2.94 5.69
CA THR A 75 -12.78 -4.41 5.70
C THR A 75 -13.53 -4.90 4.46
N VAL A 76 -13.54 -6.21 4.23
CA VAL A 76 -14.36 -6.85 3.19
C VAL A 76 -15.34 -7.83 3.83
N ASP A 77 -16.64 -7.65 3.57
CA ASP A 77 -17.71 -8.60 3.90
C ASP A 77 -17.60 -9.79 2.93
N LEU A 78 -17.15 -10.94 3.42
CA LEU A 78 -16.96 -12.15 2.60
C LEU A 78 -18.27 -12.73 2.04
N GLN A 79 -19.40 -12.53 2.72
CA GLN A 79 -20.67 -13.05 2.26
C GLN A 79 -21.20 -12.29 1.05
N ARG A 80 -20.88 -10.99 0.96
CA ARG A 80 -21.30 -10.11 -0.14
C ARG A 80 -20.20 -9.84 -1.16
N GLY A 81 -18.93 -10.13 -0.83
CA GLY A 81 -17.79 -9.77 -1.66
C GLY A 81 -17.64 -8.25 -1.81
N ALA A 82 -17.99 -7.48 -0.78
CA ALA A 82 -18.04 -6.02 -0.85
C ALA A 82 -17.23 -5.36 0.26
N GLN A 83 -16.61 -4.24 -0.08
CA GLN A 83 -15.94 -3.37 0.89
C GLN A 83 -16.94 -2.82 1.91
N VAL A 84 -16.55 -2.79 3.17
CA VAL A 84 -17.27 -2.14 4.26
C VAL A 84 -16.30 -1.25 5.02
N VAL A 85 -16.63 0.05 5.11
CA VAL A 85 -15.81 1.02 5.84
C VAL A 85 -16.55 1.41 7.13
N TRP A 86 -16.07 0.87 8.23
CA TRP A 86 -16.60 1.14 9.57
C TRP A 86 -16.18 2.55 10.02
N GLY A 87 -17.05 3.22 10.76
CA GLY A 87 -16.86 4.61 11.18
C GLY A 87 -17.58 5.63 10.30
N LEU A 88 -18.04 5.25 9.11
CA LEU A 88 -18.93 6.07 8.29
C LEU A 88 -20.31 6.24 8.97
N THR A 89 -21.04 7.29 8.56
CA THR A 89 -22.41 7.54 9.04
C THR A 89 -23.28 6.29 8.87
N GLY A 90 -23.93 5.85 9.95
CA GLY A 90 -24.72 4.61 10.00
C GLY A 90 -23.91 3.35 10.34
N LEU A 91 -22.58 3.41 10.38
CA LEU A 91 -21.69 2.29 10.74
C LEU A 91 -20.77 2.62 11.92
N ARG A 92 -21.20 3.54 12.81
CA ARG A 92 -20.44 3.97 13.99
C ARG A 92 -20.79 3.22 15.27
N HIS A 93 -21.85 2.41 15.29
CA HIS A 93 -22.36 1.70 16.47
C HIS A 93 -21.56 0.43 16.82
N VAL A 94 -20.54 0.09 16.01
CA VAL A 94 -19.74 -1.14 16.17
C VAL A 94 -18.45 -0.90 16.97
N SER A 95 -17.88 -1.97 17.51
CA SER A 95 -16.60 -1.97 18.21
C SER A 95 -15.45 -1.61 17.26
N ILE A 96 -14.60 -0.67 17.70
CA ILE A 96 -13.36 -0.32 17.00
C ILE A 96 -12.43 -1.53 16.98
N LEU A 97 -12.30 -2.24 18.11
CA LEU A 97 -11.44 -3.41 18.23
C LEU A 97 -11.83 -4.53 17.26
N ASP A 98 -13.12 -4.88 17.18
CA ASP A 98 -13.59 -5.93 16.26
C ASP A 98 -13.36 -5.54 14.80
N SER A 99 -13.58 -4.28 14.46
CA SER A 99 -13.33 -3.75 13.11
C SER A 99 -11.84 -3.76 12.75
N VAL A 100 -10.98 -3.40 13.71
CA VAL A 100 -9.52 -3.41 13.52
C VAL A 100 -8.98 -4.83 13.41
N TYR A 101 -9.47 -5.76 14.26
CA TYR A 101 -9.12 -7.18 14.13
C TYR A 101 -9.49 -7.69 12.73
N ALA A 102 -10.73 -7.46 12.29
CA ALA A 102 -11.18 -7.87 10.96
C ALA A 102 -10.32 -7.26 9.83
N SER A 103 -9.95 -5.97 9.97
CA SER A 103 -9.07 -5.26 9.03
C SER A 103 -7.61 -5.78 9.01
N CYS A 104 -7.20 -6.54 10.02
CA CYS A 104 -5.89 -7.20 10.09
C CYS A 104 -5.97 -8.69 9.77
N ALA A 105 -7.18 -9.25 9.63
CA ALA A 105 -7.41 -10.68 9.40
C ALA A 105 -7.21 -11.04 7.93
N LEU A 106 -5.94 -11.25 7.52
CA LEU A 106 -5.61 -11.65 6.16
C LEU A 106 -6.24 -13.02 5.83
N PRO A 107 -7.02 -13.13 4.73
CA PRO A 107 -7.73 -14.36 4.37
C PRO A 107 -6.83 -15.59 4.27
N GLY A 108 -7.25 -16.70 4.85
CA GLY A 108 -6.49 -17.94 4.89
C GLY A 108 -5.38 -17.99 5.95
N PHE A 109 -4.91 -16.85 6.44
CA PHE A 109 -3.91 -16.77 7.50
C PHE A 109 -4.56 -16.65 8.88
N PHE A 110 -5.53 -15.75 9.03
CA PHE A 110 -6.27 -15.57 10.28
C PHE A 110 -7.76 -15.82 10.06
N PRO A 111 -8.49 -16.28 11.11
CA PRO A 111 -9.92 -16.42 11.03
C PRO A 111 -10.58 -15.07 10.75
N PRO A 112 -11.62 -15.02 9.90
CA PRO A 112 -12.40 -13.82 9.70
C PRO A 112 -12.98 -13.27 11.01
N GLY A 113 -13.03 -11.94 11.16
CA GLY A 113 -13.71 -11.28 12.26
C GLY A 113 -15.23 -11.20 12.01
N VAL A 114 -16.01 -11.12 13.08
CA VAL A 114 -17.45 -10.85 12.99
C VAL A 114 -17.70 -9.42 13.46
N VAL A 115 -18.19 -8.54 12.55
CA VAL A 115 -18.54 -7.15 12.85
C VAL A 115 -19.97 -6.91 12.40
N ASP A 116 -20.84 -6.51 13.31
CA ASP A 116 -22.28 -6.28 13.04
C ASP A 116 -22.95 -7.48 12.31
N GLY A 117 -22.62 -8.70 12.75
CA GLY A 117 -23.14 -9.94 12.17
C GLY A 117 -22.58 -10.28 10.77
N ARG A 118 -21.64 -9.53 10.26
CA ARG A 118 -20.96 -9.77 8.97
C ARG A 118 -19.63 -10.46 9.18
N LEU A 119 -19.32 -11.42 8.34
CA LEU A 119 -18.04 -12.11 8.33
C LEU A 119 -17.03 -11.29 7.51
N CYS A 120 -16.12 -10.61 8.21
CA CYS A 120 -15.21 -9.62 7.62
C CYS A 120 -13.76 -10.07 7.67
N VAL A 121 -13.02 -9.68 6.64
CA VAL A 121 -11.56 -9.89 6.50
C VAL A 121 -10.86 -8.57 6.16
N ASP A 122 -9.54 -8.62 6.04
CA ASP A 122 -8.68 -7.50 5.67
C ASP A 122 -9.21 -6.75 4.42
N GLY A 123 -9.37 -5.44 4.58
CA GLY A 123 -9.83 -4.54 3.53
C GLY A 123 -8.88 -4.43 2.34
N GLY A 124 -7.59 -4.72 2.57
CA GLY A 124 -6.55 -4.70 1.55
C GLY A 124 -6.78 -5.68 0.40
N VAL A 125 -7.65 -6.66 0.59
CA VAL A 125 -8.09 -7.59 -0.48
C VAL A 125 -8.77 -6.87 -1.64
N VAL A 126 -9.44 -5.73 -1.38
CA VAL A 126 -10.15 -4.93 -2.39
C VAL A 126 -9.52 -3.55 -2.54
N ASP A 127 -9.14 -2.93 -1.43
CA ASP A 127 -8.58 -1.56 -1.41
C ASP A 127 -7.56 -1.45 -0.27
N ASN A 128 -6.29 -1.67 -0.64
CA ASN A 128 -5.18 -1.69 0.32
C ASN A 128 -4.75 -0.27 0.75
N LEU A 129 -5.09 0.75 -0.02
CA LEU A 129 -4.82 2.15 0.28
C LEU A 129 -6.09 2.99 0.03
N PRO A 130 -7.05 3.02 0.98
CA PRO A 130 -8.41 3.54 0.77
C PRO A 130 -8.45 5.08 0.74
N VAL A 131 -7.64 5.68 -0.14
CA VAL A 131 -7.50 7.14 -0.29
C VAL A 131 -8.79 7.83 -0.75
N ALA A 132 -9.59 7.14 -1.57
CA ALA A 132 -10.87 7.68 -2.06
C ALA A 132 -11.86 7.91 -0.92
N VAL A 133 -11.88 7.02 0.08
CA VAL A 133 -12.72 7.20 1.28
C VAL A 133 -12.11 8.24 2.21
N ALA A 134 -10.79 8.22 2.41
CA ALA A 134 -10.08 9.17 3.26
C ALA A 134 -10.14 10.62 2.75
N SER A 135 -10.32 10.81 1.45
CA SER A 135 -10.37 12.13 0.80
C SER A 135 -11.71 12.87 0.93
N GLN A 136 -12.75 12.22 1.49
CA GLN A 136 -14.06 12.82 1.58
C GLN A 136 -14.11 13.96 2.60
N GLY A 137 -14.37 15.18 2.13
CA GLY A 137 -14.55 16.36 2.98
C GLY A 137 -13.27 16.91 3.60
N VAL A 138 -12.10 16.61 3.00
CA VAL A 138 -10.79 17.15 3.40
C VAL A 138 -10.15 17.94 2.26
N ASP A 139 -9.27 18.89 2.62
CA ASP A 139 -8.58 19.76 1.66
C ASP A 139 -7.28 19.14 1.13
N ALA A 140 -6.71 18.17 1.84
CA ALA A 140 -5.50 17.44 1.45
C ALA A 140 -5.47 16.05 2.08
N VAL A 141 -4.71 15.11 1.49
CA VAL A 141 -4.53 13.74 1.97
C VAL A 141 -3.05 13.46 2.22
N ILE A 142 -2.73 12.82 3.35
CA ILE A 142 -1.43 12.18 3.56
C ILE A 142 -1.68 10.67 3.52
N ALA A 143 -1.17 10.02 2.50
CA ALA A 143 -1.27 8.57 2.30
C ALA A 143 0.07 7.89 2.59
N VAL A 144 0.05 6.80 3.36
CA VAL A 144 1.24 6.01 3.66
C VAL A 144 1.08 4.63 3.04
N ASP A 145 1.83 4.37 1.98
CA ASP A 145 1.81 3.11 1.25
C ASP A 145 3.02 2.25 1.65
N THR A 146 2.79 1.30 2.54
CA THR A 146 3.79 0.34 3.00
C THR A 146 3.85 -0.93 2.16
N GLY A 147 2.89 -1.12 1.24
CA GLY A 147 2.74 -2.35 0.44
C GLY A 147 3.39 -2.30 -0.94
N SER A 148 3.65 -1.11 -1.48
CA SER A 148 4.13 -0.92 -2.86
C SER A 148 5.52 -1.49 -3.14
N SER A 149 6.36 -1.58 -2.12
CA SER A 149 7.71 -2.11 -2.24
C SER A 149 7.78 -3.65 -2.23
N ALA A 150 6.65 -4.33 -2.00
CA ALA A 150 6.60 -5.78 -1.81
C ALA A 150 6.80 -6.61 -3.10
N LEU A 151 6.93 -5.98 -4.25
CA LEU A 151 7.08 -6.66 -5.55
C LEU A 151 8.54 -6.82 -6.01
N ALA A 152 9.51 -6.73 -5.10
CA ALA A 152 10.89 -7.11 -5.42
C ALA A 152 10.94 -8.54 -6.00
N THR A 153 11.84 -8.75 -6.95
CA THR A 153 12.03 -10.07 -7.58
C THR A 153 12.42 -11.09 -6.53
N ASP A 154 11.66 -12.18 -6.43
CA ASP A 154 11.96 -13.32 -5.57
C ASP A 154 12.16 -14.56 -6.44
N ASN A 155 13.42 -14.94 -6.65
CA ASN A 155 13.80 -16.08 -7.48
C ASN A 155 13.52 -17.42 -6.80
N ASP A 156 13.33 -17.42 -5.47
CA ASP A 156 13.18 -18.62 -4.66
C ASP A 156 11.73 -18.89 -4.26
N ILE A 157 10.76 -18.15 -4.81
CA ILE A 157 9.34 -18.24 -4.45
C ILE A 157 8.79 -19.67 -4.57
N ALA A 158 9.25 -20.44 -5.57
CA ALA A 158 8.81 -21.80 -5.77
C ALA A 158 9.19 -22.75 -4.61
N THR A 159 10.26 -22.43 -3.88
CA THR A 159 10.75 -23.23 -2.74
C THR A 159 9.99 -22.94 -1.45
N GLN A 160 9.23 -21.84 -1.38
CA GLN A 160 8.49 -21.42 -0.19
C GLN A 160 7.18 -22.19 0.01
N GLY A 161 6.81 -23.06 -0.94
CA GLY A 161 5.60 -23.86 -0.89
C GLY A 161 4.30 -23.06 -1.01
N PHE A 162 3.16 -23.71 -0.74
CA PHE A 162 1.84 -23.10 -0.90
C PHE A 162 1.67 -21.74 -0.19
N PRO A 163 2.05 -21.57 1.10
CA PRO A 163 1.85 -20.29 1.78
C PRO A 163 2.63 -19.14 1.14
N GLY A 164 3.86 -19.38 0.71
CA GLY A 164 4.68 -18.36 0.03
C GLY A 164 4.12 -17.98 -1.33
N ILE A 165 3.74 -18.96 -2.13
CA ILE A 165 3.13 -18.74 -3.46
C ILE A 165 1.80 -17.98 -3.31
N TYR A 166 0.95 -18.38 -2.36
CA TYR A 166 -0.32 -17.72 -2.08
C TYR A 166 -0.11 -16.25 -1.67
N MET A 167 0.80 -16.00 -0.72
CA MET A 167 1.11 -14.63 -0.29
C MET A 167 1.62 -13.78 -1.45
N ARG A 168 2.51 -14.32 -2.28
CA ARG A 168 3.02 -13.59 -3.45
C ARG A 168 1.90 -13.23 -4.43
N ALA A 169 1.00 -14.18 -4.71
CA ALA A 169 -0.15 -13.93 -5.58
C ALA A 169 -1.10 -12.89 -4.96
N ALA A 170 -1.43 -13.02 -3.67
CA ALA A 170 -2.30 -12.09 -2.96
C ALA A 170 -1.71 -10.66 -2.95
N THR A 171 -0.44 -10.50 -2.61
CA THR A 171 0.23 -9.18 -2.63
C THR A 171 0.31 -8.58 -4.02
N THR A 172 0.52 -9.40 -5.06
CA THR A 172 0.50 -8.94 -6.46
C THR A 172 -0.89 -8.43 -6.85
N MET A 173 -1.95 -9.14 -6.47
CA MET A 173 -3.33 -8.69 -6.73
C MET A 173 -3.67 -7.41 -5.97
N MET A 174 -3.33 -7.32 -4.69
CA MET A 174 -3.55 -6.13 -3.86
C MET A 174 -2.82 -4.92 -4.44
N HIS A 175 -1.57 -5.09 -4.89
CA HIS A 175 -0.81 -4.03 -5.54
C HIS A 175 -1.47 -3.58 -6.86
N ALA A 176 -1.84 -4.51 -7.72
CA ALA A 176 -2.48 -4.19 -9.00
C ALA A 176 -3.81 -3.43 -8.82
N LEU A 177 -4.60 -3.77 -7.80
CA LEU A 177 -5.85 -3.07 -7.48
C LEU A 177 -5.61 -1.64 -6.96
N GLN A 178 -4.50 -1.40 -6.29
CA GLN A 178 -4.14 -0.09 -5.73
C GLN A 178 -3.69 0.92 -6.80
N LEU A 179 -3.09 0.46 -7.90
CA LEU A 179 -2.51 1.33 -8.94
C LEU A 179 -3.57 2.17 -9.64
N GLY A 180 -4.66 1.57 -10.08
CA GLY A 180 -5.67 2.25 -10.88
C GLY A 180 -6.29 3.50 -10.21
N PRO A 181 -6.66 3.47 -8.93
CA PRO A 181 -7.11 4.66 -8.19
C PRO A 181 -6.04 5.75 -8.08
N LEU A 182 -4.77 5.39 -7.91
CA LEU A 182 -3.68 6.36 -7.82
C LEU A 182 -3.36 7.00 -9.18
N GLU A 183 -3.28 6.23 -10.26
CA GLU A 183 -3.03 6.72 -11.61
C GLU A 183 -4.12 7.68 -12.09
N ARG A 184 -5.35 7.46 -11.66
CA ARG A 184 -6.52 8.28 -12.01
C ARG A 184 -6.97 9.17 -10.86
N TRP A 185 -6.05 9.58 -10.00
CA TRP A 185 -6.38 10.41 -8.86
C TRP A 185 -6.88 11.80 -9.27
N TRP A 186 -8.11 12.09 -8.90
CA TRP A 186 -8.82 13.36 -9.15
C TRP A 186 -9.35 14.03 -7.86
N GLY A 187 -8.97 13.48 -6.71
CA GLY A 187 -9.30 14.03 -5.39
C GLY A 187 -8.43 15.25 -5.02
N PRO A 188 -8.51 15.69 -3.76
CA PRO A 188 -7.68 16.77 -3.25
C PRO A 188 -6.18 16.41 -3.38
N PRO A 189 -5.29 17.42 -3.29
CA PRO A 189 -3.84 17.14 -3.36
C PRO A 189 -3.42 16.14 -2.29
N MET A 190 -2.48 15.25 -2.64
CA MET A 190 -2.06 14.13 -1.80
C MET A 190 -0.54 14.10 -1.66
N ILE A 191 -0.06 13.99 -0.43
CA ILE A 191 1.31 13.52 -0.14
C ILE A 191 1.27 11.99 -0.07
N LEU A 192 1.99 11.31 -0.95
CA LEU A 192 2.13 9.86 -0.93
C LEU A 192 3.51 9.46 -0.41
N ILE A 193 3.53 8.87 0.77
CA ILE A 193 4.74 8.40 1.46
C ILE A 193 4.93 6.91 1.13
N ARG A 194 6.06 6.57 0.51
CA ARG A 194 6.42 5.18 0.14
C ARG A 194 7.79 4.82 0.73
N PRO A 195 7.85 4.15 1.88
CA PRO A 195 9.11 3.65 2.41
C PRO A 195 9.73 2.58 1.52
N SER A 196 11.03 2.64 1.29
CA SER A 196 11.76 1.62 0.51
C SER A 196 12.13 0.43 1.41
N VAL A 197 11.24 -0.56 1.49
CA VAL A 197 11.36 -1.72 2.39
C VAL A 197 11.14 -3.08 1.70
N SER A 198 11.23 -3.10 0.37
CA SER A 198 10.97 -4.31 -0.45
C SER A 198 11.90 -5.49 -0.16
N HIS A 199 13.06 -5.25 0.41
CA HIS A 199 14.03 -6.28 0.80
C HIS A 199 13.66 -6.98 2.13
N ILE A 200 12.66 -6.46 2.87
CA ILE A 200 12.21 -7.02 4.14
C ILE A 200 10.93 -7.81 3.91
N GLY A 201 10.98 -9.12 4.16
CA GLY A 201 9.82 -9.99 3.97
C GLY A 201 8.73 -9.76 5.02
N TRP A 202 7.48 -10.01 4.66
CA TRP A 202 6.27 -9.81 5.46
C TRP A 202 6.31 -10.48 6.85
N PHE A 203 7.02 -11.57 6.99
CA PHE A 203 7.14 -12.33 8.26
C PHE A 203 8.44 -12.05 9.01
N SER A 204 9.16 -10.98 8.63
CA SER A 204 10.42 -10.59 9.25
C SER A 204 10.18 -9.59 10.39
N PHE A 205 10.25 -10.08 11.62
CA PHE A 205 10.07 -9.30 12.85
C PHE A 205 11.40 -8.88 13.49
N SER A 206 12.51 -9.10 12.81
CA SER A 206 13.85 -8.72 13.28
C SER A 206 14.35 -7.37 12.79
N HIS A 207 13.61 -6.73 11.87
CA HIS A 207 14.02 -5.50 11.20
C HIS A 207 13.14 -4.29 11.61
N THR A 208 12.54 -4.33 12.82
CA THR A 208 11.59 -3.31 13.26
C THR A 208 12.20 -1.91 13.28
N ASP A 209 13.43 -1.75 13.78
CA ASP A 209 14.11 -0.43 13.80
C ASP A 209 14.43 0.07 12.39
N GLU A 210 14.84 -0.80 11.50
CA GLU A 210 15.08 -0.47 10.09
C GLU A 210 13.80 -0.02 9.39
N LEU A 211 12.66 -0.70 9.64
CA LEU A 211 11.35 -0.32 9.11
C LEU A 211 10.88 1.03 9.64
N ILE A 212 11.06 1.29 10.94
CA ILE A 212 10.73 2.58 11.58
C ILE A 212 11.57 3.71 10.95
N ASP A 213 12.88 3.49 10.80
CA ASP A 213 13.80 4.48 10.24
C ASP A 213 13.51 4.73 8.75
N ALA A 214 13.22 3.69 7.97
CA ALA A 214 12.82 3.83 6.57
C ALA A 214 11.51 4.63 6.43
N GLY A 215 10.51 4.34 7.28
CA GLY A 215 9.26 5.09 7.34
C GLY A 215 9.47 6.55 7.70
N TYR A 216 10.29 6.83 8.71
CA TYR A 216 10.62 8.19 9.13
C TYR A 216 11.31 8.99 8.01
N ARG A 217 12.34 8.43 7.38
CA ARG A 217 13.04 9.09 6.27
C ARG A 217 12.11 9.37 5.10
N ALA A 218 11.29 8.40 4.70
CA ALA A 218 10.33 8.59 3.62
C ALA A 218 9.30 9.68 3.95
N ALA A 219 8.85 9.76 5.21
CA ALA A 219 7.91 10.77 5.65
C ALA A 219 8.55 12.17 5.65
N VAL A 220 9.76 12.34 6.21
CA VAL A 220 10.48 13.62 6.23
C VAL A 220 10.70 14.12 4.80
N ASP A 221 11.13 13.26 3.92
CA ASP A 221 11.38 13.58 2.52
C ASP A 221 10.09 14.00 1.78
N ALA A 222 9.02 13.24 1.91
CA ALA A 222 7.75 13.55 1.26
C ALA A 222 7.09 14.83 1.83
N LEU A 223 7.13 15.02 3.16
CA LEU A 223 6.59 16.21 3.82
C LEU A 223 7.37 17.49 3.52
N GLY A 224 8.62 17.40 3.05
CA GLY A 224 9.34 18.54 2.49
C GLY A 224 8.66 19.18 1.27
N HIS A 225 7.68 18.51 0.67
CA HIS A 225 6.87 19.02 -0.43
C HIS A 225 5.45 19.48 0.00
N LEU A 226 5.18 19.57 1.30
CA LEU A 226 3.84 19.87 1.83
C LEU A 226 3.30 21.21 1.35
N ASP A 227 4.10 22.28 1.36
CA ASP A 227 3.67 23.60 0.92
C ASP A 227 3.22 23.58 -0.54
N ARG A 228 4.00 22.93 -1.42
CA ARG A 228 3.66 22.76 -2.84
C ARG A 228 2.39 21.92 -3.03
N CYS A 229 2.20 20.92 -2.18
CA CYS A 229 0.99 20.11 -2.18
C CYS A 229 -0.24 20.94 -1.80
N LEU A 230 -0.14 21.73 -0.72
CA LEU A 230 -1.27 22.57 -0.24
C LEU A 230 -1.60 23.74 -1.18
N GLU A 231 -0.66 24.21 -1.99
CA GLU A 231 -0.90 25.22 -3.03
C GLU A 231 -1.58 24.66 -4.28
N ALA A 232 -1.50 23.34 -4.48
CA ALA A 232 -2.09 22.67 -5.63
C ALA A 232 -3.59 22.43 -5.44
N SER A 233 -4.35 22.42 -6.51
CA SER A 233 -5.78 22.07 -6.49
C SER A 233 -6.02 20.55 -6.51
N SER A 234 -5.03 19.77 -6.94
CA SER A 234 -5.09 18.29 -7.05
C SER A 234 -3.69 17.72 -7.32
N GLY A 235 -3.61 16.40 -7.42
CA GLY A 235 -2.39 15.69 -7.80
C GLY A 235 -1.71 14.98 -6.65
N ILE A 236 -0.68 14.19 -6.98
CA ILE A 236 0.08 13.39 -6.03
C ILE A 236 1.51 13.91 -5.94
N PHE A 237 2.00 14.06 -4.71
CA PHE A 237 3.31 14.59 -4.36
C PHE A 237 4.09 13.58 -3.50
N PRO A 238 5.44 13.68 -3.45
CA PRO A 238 6.30 14.67 -4.10
C PRO A 238 6.34 14.50 -5.61
N ARG A 239 6.55 15.61 -6.36
CA ARG A 239 6.88 15.55 -7.79
C ARG A 239 8.35 15.86 -7.97
N ARG A 240 9.05 15.01 -8.71
CA ARG A 240 10.49 15.09 -8.93
C ARG A 240 10.85 14.94 -10.39
N ALA A 241 11.84 15.70 -10.84
CA ALA A 241 12.43 15.49 -12.16
C ALA A 241 12.99 14.05 -12.20
N THR A 242 12.49 13.24 -13.13
CA THR A 242 12.87 11.84 -13.29
C THR A 242 13.27 11.58 -14.73
N ARG A 243 14.47 11.03 -14.92
CA ARG A 243 14.98 10.64 -16.24
C ARG A 243 14.54 9.22 -16.53
N ILE A 244 13.90 9.04 -17.68
CA ILE A 244 13.49 7.73 -18.17
C ILE A 244 14.40 7.33 -19.30
N SER A 245 14.90 6.10 -19.28
CA SER A 245 15.75 5.55 -20.34
C SER A 245 15.31 4.14 -20.72
N VAL A 246 15.65 3.75 -21.95
CA VAL A 246 15.37 2.42 -22.50
C VAL A 246 16.66 1.78 -22.97
N ASP A 247 16.98 0.63 -22.39
CA ASP A 247 18.02 -0.27 -22.88
C ASP A 247 17.51 -0.98 -24.14
N ARG A 248 18.03 -0.53 -25.30
CA ARG A 248 17.58 -1.03 -26.61
C ARG A 248 17.96 -2.50 -26.85
N GLU A 249 19.03 -2.97 -26.22
CA GLU A 249 19.45 -4.38 -26.36
C GLU A 249 18.50 -5.31 -25.63
N LYS A 250 18.03 -4.92 -24.44
CA LYS A 250 17.05 -5.66 -23.67
C LYS A 250 15.62 -5.53 -24.20
N CYS A 251 15.30 -4.41 -24.85
CA CYS A 251 13.94 -4.18 -25.35
C CYS A 251 13.60 -5.18 -26.46
N ILE A 252 12.49 -5.91 -26.30
CA ILE A 252 11.96 -6.89 -27.30
C ILE A 252 10.86 -6.32 -28.18
N GLY A 253 10.50 -5.04 -28.04
CA GLY A 253 9.45 -4.42 -28.86
C GLY A 253 8.03 -4.88 -28.56
N CYS A 254 7.74 -5.37 -27.34
CA CYS A 254 6.45 -5.91 -26.96
C CYS A 254 5.31 -4.87 -26.85
N THR A 255 5.60 -3.59 -26.98
CA THR A 255 4.65 -2.45 -26.94
C THR A 255 3.95 -2.19 -25.58
N LEU A 256 4.12 -3.04 -24.57
CA LEU A 256 3.39 -2.94 -23.31
C LEU A 256 3.58 -1.57 -22.63
N CYS A 257 4.81 -1.05 -22.60
CA CYS A 257 5.09 0.27 -22.01
C CYS A 257 4.39 1.41 -22.75
N VAL A 258 4.20 1.31 -24.08
CA VAL A 258 3.45 2.32 -24.85
C VAL A 258 1.95 2.23 -24.55
N SER A 259 1.43 1.02 -24.33
CA SER A 259 0.02 0.83 -23.96
C SER A 259 -0.29 1.36 -22.56
N LEU A 260 0.67 1.21 -21.62
CA LEU A 260 0.51 1.64 -20.23
C LEU A 260 0.80 3.14 -20.04
N ALA A 261 1.78 3.69 -20.77
CA ALA A 261 2.22 5.07 -20.63
C ALA A 261 2.40 5.76 -22.00
N PRO A 262 1.31 5.92 -22.80
CA PRO A 262 1.40 6.48 -24.15
C PRO A 262 1.85 7.95 -24.18
N TRP A 263 1.73 8.66 -23.05
CA TRP A 263 2.20 10.05 -22.92
C TRP A 263 3.72 10.17 -22.77
N VAL A 264 4.41 9.13 -22.29
CA VAL A 264 5.86 9.11 -22.06
C VAL A 264 6.58 8.25 -23.10
N MET A 265 5.96 7.13 -23.52
CA MET A 265 6.58 6.11 -24.34
C MET A 265 6.06 6.14 -25.79
N ALA A 266 6.93 5.77 -26.73
CA ALA A 266 6.59 5.54 -28.13
C ALA A 266 7.36 4.34 -28.68
N MET A 267 7.03 3.92 -29.89
CA MET A 267 7.87 2.99 -30.67
C MET A 267 8.65 3.75 -31.72
N ASP A 268 9.91 3.39 -31.93
CA ASP A 268 10.71 3.90 -33.04
C ASP A 268 10.52 3.08 -34.32
N GLU A 269 11.11 3.52 -35.42
CA GLU A 269 11.04 2.85 -36.72
C GLU A 269 11.67 1.43 -36.70
N GLY A 270 12.58 1.17 -35.76
CA GLY A 270 13.20 -0.14 -35.56
C GLY A 270 12.36 -1.09 -34.68
N GLY A 271 11.13 -0.72 -34.29
CA GLY A 271 10.25 -1.52 -33.46
C GLY A 271 10.70 -1.66 -32.01
N LYS A 272 11.50 -0.72 -31.51
CA LYS A 272 11.94 -0.64 -30.11
C LYS A 272 11.25 0.51 -29.39
N ALA A 273 11.04 0.34 -28.09
CA ALA A 273 10.51 1.43 -27.27
C ALA A 273 11.49 2.60 -27.20
N THR A 274 10.96 3.81 -27.23
CA THR A 274 11.68 5.05 -27.04
C THR A 274 10.90 6.00 -26.14
N VAL A 275 11.58 6.95 -25.51
CA VAL A 275 11.02 7.94 -24.61
C VAL A 275 10.71 9.21 -25.38
N LYS A 276 9.50 9.74 -25.28
CA LYS A 276 9.09 11.00 -25.93
C LYS A 276 9.76 12.21 -25.30
N THR A 277 9.81 12.22 -23.95
CA THR A 277 10.42 13.28 -23.15
C THR A 277 11.35 12.63 -22.13
N PRO A 278 12.68 12.79 -22.25
CA PRO A 278 13.64 12.08 -21.41
C PRO A 278 13.55 12.39 -19.91
N VAL A 279 13.16 13.62 -19.56
CA VAL A 279 12.96 14.04 -18.17
C VAL A 279 11.53 14.53 -17.99
N VAL A 280 10.85 13.96 -17.02
CA VAL A 280 9.46 14.27 -16.68
C VAL A 280 9.33 14.59 -15.19
N GLN A 281 8.33 15.40 -14.83
CA GLN A 281 7.96 15.59 -13.43
C GLN A 281 7.10 14.40 -12.96
N TRP A 282 7.65 13.59 -12.10
CA TRP A 282 7.10 12.30 -11.72
C TRP A 282 6.70 12.27 -10.25
N SER A 283 5.50 11.77 -9.97
CA SER A 283 5.00 11.47 -8.63
C SER A 283 5.28 10.01 -8.24
N PRO A 284 5.20 9.63 -6.97
CA PRO A 284 5.33 8.24 -6.56
C PRO A 284 4.27 7.30 -7.15
N ALA A 285 3.16 7.83 -7.67
CA ALA A 285 2.12 7.06 -8.32
C ALA A 285 2.41 6.76 -9.79
N ASP A 286 3.34 7.49 -10.39
CA ASP A 286 3.73 7.30 -11.78
C ASP A 286 4.75 6.14 -11.90
N GLY A 287 4.94 5.63 -13.09
CA GLY A 287 6.07 4.76 -13.38
C GLY A 287 5.88 3.28 -13.22
N ASP A 288 4.71 2.83 -12.92
CA ASP A 288 4.45 1.40 -12.80
C ASP A 288 4.77 0.61 -14.08
N PHE A 289 4.62 1.23 -15.25
CA PHE A 289 5.01 0.65 -16.55
C PHE A 289 6.51 0.27 -16.63
N VAL A 290 7.38 0.86 -15.82
CA VAL A 290 8.80 0.50 -15.72
C VAL A 290 8.93 -0.92 -15.18
N HIS A 291 8.18 -1.23 -14.13
CA HIS A 291 8.17 -2.55 -13.48
C HIS A 291 7.44 -3.62 -14.32
N HIS A 292 6.53 -3.20 -15.20
CA HIS A 292 5.83 -4.09 -16.11
C HIS A 292 6.66 -4.49 -17.35
N CYS A 293 7.84 -3.91 -17.55
CA CYS A 293 8.70 -4.31 -18.66
C CYS A 293 9.20 -5.75 -18.46
N PRO A 294 8.81 -6.71 -19.32
CA PRO A 294 9.15 -8.13 -19.11
C PRO A 294 10.63 -8.45 -19.21
N THR A 295 11.42 -7.53 -19.80
CA THR A 295 12.86 -7.68 -19.97
C THR A 295 13.66 -6.68 -19.15
N TYR A 296 13.02 -5.90 -18.28
CA TYR A 296 13.66 -4.86 -17.48
C TYR A 296 14.49 -3.88 -18.31
N ALA A 297 13.99 -3.54 -19.50
CA ALA A 297 14.66 -2.65 -20.43
C ALA A 297 14.45 -1.17 -20.09
N ILE A 298 13.55 -0.82 -19.16
CA ILE A 298 13.22 0.56 -18.83
C ILE A 298 13.77 0.87 -17.44
N SER A 299 14.44 2.01 -17.29
CA SER A 299 14.86 2.57 -16.00
C SER A 299 14.31 3.98 -15.80
N ALA A 300 14.09 4.33 -14.53
CA ALA A 300 13.66 5.65 -14.09
C ALA A 300 14.55 6.09 -12.92
N GLU A 301 15.24 7.21 -13.08
CA GLU A 301 16.21 7.71 -12.12
C GLU A 301 15.89 9.18 -11.77
N ALA A 302 15.90 9.51 -10.49
CA ALA A 302 15.75 10.90 -10.06
C ALA A 302 16.92 11.74 -10.59
N VAL A 303 16.61 12.94 -11.07
CA VAL A 303 17.62 13.91 -11.54
C VAL A 303 17.97 14.82 -10.37
N GLU A 304 19.27 14.93 -10.04
CA GLU A 304 19.75 15.79 -8.98
C GLU A 304 19.53 17.28 -9.32
N PRO A 305 19.22 18.11 -8.31
CA PRO A 305 19.10 19.56 -8.49
C PRO A 305 20.44 20.14 -8.99
N GLY A 306 20.48 20.64 -10.22
CA GLY A 306 21.68 21.18 -10.89
C GLY A 306 21.96 20.58 -12.26
N GLU A 307 21.46 19.39 -12.56
CA GLU A 307 21.55 18.79 -13.91
C GLU A 307 20.47 19.32 -14.88
N THR A 308 19.49 20.06 -14.37
CA THR A 308 18.35 20.58 -15.15
C THR A 308 18.61 21.95 -15.80
N GLU A 309 19.70 22.65 -15.50
CA GLU A 309 19.97 24.01 -16.01
C GLU A 309 20.16 24.13 -17.54
N ASN A 310 20.27 23.01 -18.26
CA ASN A 310 20.45 22.99 -19.72
C ASN A 310 19.38 22.22 -20.50
N GLN A 311 18.20 21.92 -19.91
CA GLN A 311 17.13 21.20 -20.61
C GLN A 311 15.84 22.02 -20.65
N PRO A 312 15.00 21.91 -21.73
CA PRO A 312 13.71 22.57 -21.78
C PRO A 312 12.84 22.16 -20.59
N GLU A 313 12.04 23.10 -20.08
CA GLU A 313 11.15 22.91 -18.92
C GLU A 313 10.48 21.54 -18.95
N ALA A 314 10.69 20.77 -17.87
CA ALA A 314 10.11 19.46 -17.71
C ALA A 314 8.57 19.58 -17.77
N MET A 315 7.95 18.89 -18.70
CA MET A 315 6.53 18.95 -18.96
C MET A 315 5.75 18.34 -17.79
N ASP A 316 4.86 19.10 -17.17
CA ASP A 316 3.89 18.57 -16.19
C ASP A 316 2.96 17.59 -16.90
N ILE A 317 3.04 16.32 -16.50
CA ILE A 317 2.14 15.29 -16.98
C ILE A 317 0.83 15.43 -16.21
N VAL A 318 -0.19 16.02 -16.85
CA VAL A 318 -1.57 15.95 -16.36
C VAL A 318 -2.18 14.67 -16.92
N PRO A 319 -2.51 13.67 -16.11
CA PRO A 319 -3.20 12.47 -16.61
C PRO A 319 -4.61 12.87 -17.08
N GLY A 320 -4.83 12.70 -18.38
CA GLY A 320 -6.15 12.48 -18.98
C GLY A 320 -7.22 13.53 -18.83
N VAL A 321 -7.21 14.56 -19.70
CA VAL A 321 -8.43 15.13 -20.26
C VAL A 321 -8.37 14.91 -21.77
N SER A 322 -9.05 13.90 -22.25
CA SER A 322 -9.50 13.76 -23.64
C SER A 322 -10.84 13.06 -23.65
#